data_f213216519b309dcdef6baee2de0e577
#
_entry.id   f213216519b309dcdef6baee2de0e577
#
_cell.length_a   1.000
_cell.length_b   1.000
_cell.length_c   1.000
_cell.angle_alpha   90.00
_cell.angle_beta   90.00
_cell.angle_gamma   90.00
#
_symmetry.space_group_name_H-M   'P 1'
#
loop_
_entity.id
_entity.type
_entity.pdbx_description
1 polymer ?
#
loop_
_entity_poly.entity_id
_entity_poly.type
_entity_poly.pdbx_seq_one_letter_code
_entity_poly.pdbx_strand_id
1 'polypeptide(L)'
;MARKVTLFTGQWADMPLTELAKKAASWGYDGLELACWGDHVEVDKAASDKEYCRKQLAILEKNNLKVFAIGNHLAGQLVCDLNDDSRTDMFAPPDCAGDAEKKRAWAVETMKNTAKAAKNFGAKVVTGFTGSSIWHMLYSFPPVSAEMIEAGFANFAEMWNPILDVFDECGVKFALEVHPTEIAFDIVTAKRALEAVGNREAFGFNYDPSHLGYQGVDYVKFIRRFSDRIYHVHMKDGWWGHGDGTVGVFGGHTEFGDPRRYWDFRSLGHGDINFEEIIVALNDIGYQGCLLYTSDAADE
;
A
#
# COMPACT_ATOMS: atom_id res chain seq x y z
N MET A 1 -14.41 13.18 18.15
CA MET A 1 -14.90 11.78 18.08
C MET A 1 -13.68 10.89 17.97
N ALA A 2 -13.73 9.67 18.51
CA ALA A 2 -12.66 8.69 18.27
C ALA A 2 -12.59 8.35 16.78
N ARG A 3 -11.38 8.15 16.23
CA ARG A 3 -11.18 7.68 14.86
C ARG A 3 -11.70 6.27 14.74
N LYS A 4 -12.16 5.92 13.53
CA LYS A 4 -12.58 4.57 13.21
C LYS A 4 -11.36 3.66 13.10
N VAL A 5 -11.48 2.43 13.58
CA VAL A 5 -10.44 1.41 13.49
C VAL A 5 -10.88 0.37 12.46
N THR A 6 -10.00 0.10 11.51
CA THR A 6 -10.29 -0.78 10.37
C THR A 6 -9.25 -1.89 10.26
N LEU A 7 -9.60 -2.95 9.53
CA LEU A 7 -8.74 -4.10 9.28
C LEU A 7 -8.47 -4.22 7.79
N PHE A 8 -7.22 -4.50 7.41
CA PHE A 8 -6.88 -4.89 6.04
C PHE A 8 -7.20 -6.37 5.81
N THR A 9 -7.92 -6.68 4.74
CA THR A 9 -8.36 -8.06 4.51
C THR A 9 -7.34 -8.92 3.76
N GLY A 10 -6.25 -8.33 3.29
CA GLY A 10 -5.23 -9.03 2.49
C GLY A 10 -4.56 -10.20 3.19
N GLN A 11 -4.41 -10.13 4.50
CA GLN A 11 -3.82 -11.18 5.34
C GLN A 11 -4.70 -12.44 5.45
N TRP A 12 -5.99 -12.31 5.15
CA TRP A 12 -6.99 -13.39 5.20
C TRP A 12 -7.60 -13.68 3.83
N ALA A 13 -6.80 -13.56 2.76
CA ALA A 13 -7.27 -13.76 1.39
C ALA A 13 -7.71 -15.21 1.09
N ASP A 14 -7.31 -16.15 1.91
CA ASP A 14 -7.73 -17.56 1.92
C ASP A 14 -9.08 -17.79 2.63
N MET A 15 -9.55 -16.78 3.41
CA MET A 15 -10.82 -16.85 4.14
C MET A 15 -11.92 -16.13 3.35
N PRO A 16 -13.10 -16.75 3.17
CA PRO A 16 -14.23 -16.08 2.53
C PRO A 16 -14.61 -14.76 3.25
N LEU A 17 -14.91 -13.70 2.48
CA LEU A 17 -15.29 -12.39 3.03
C LEU A 17 -16.46 -12.49 4.03
N THR A 18 -17.40 -13.43 3.80
CA THR A 18 -18.53 -13.70 4.71
C THR A 18 -18.13 -14.18 6.08
N GLU A 19 -17.01 -14.89 6.20
CA GLU A 19 -16.45 -15.36 7.47
C GLU A 19 -15.59 -14.29 8.12
N LEU A 20 -14.71 -13.66 7.33
CA LEU A 20 -13.85 -12.59 7.81
C LEU A 20 -14.67 -11.42 8.38
N ALA A 21 -15.75 -11.03 7.71
CA ALA A 21 -16.63 -9.95 8.20
C ALA A 21 -17.22 -10.25 9.60
N LYS A 22 -17.60 -11.49 9.89
CA LYS A 22 -18.07 -11.88 11.22
C LYS A 22 -16.96 -11.79 12.26
N LYS A 23 -15.75 -12.26 11.92
CA LYS A 23 -14.60 -12.21 12.81
C LYS A 23 -14.20 -10.75 13.08
N ALA A 24 -14.01 -9.93 12.06
CA ALA A 24 -13.66 -8.52 12.20
C ALA A 24 -14.67 -7.76 13.08
N ALA A 25 -15.96 -7.99 12.89
CA ALA A 25 -16.98 -7.42 13.75
C ALA A 25 -16.86 -7.91 15.20
N SER A 26 -16.58 -9.20 15.43
CA SER A 26 -16.41 -9.76 16.78
C SER A 26 -15.14 -9.23 17.47
N TRP A 27 -14.13 -8.83 16.71
CA TRP A 27 -12.91 -8.20 17.21
C TRP A 27 -13.08 -6.70 17.49
N GLY A 28 -14.23 -6.11 17.10
CA GLY A 28 -14.55 -4.72 17.41
C GLY A 28 -14.12 -3.70 16.35
N TYR A 29 -13.77 -4.14 15.14
CA TYR A 29 -13.47 -3.23 14.04
C TYR A 29 -14.72 -2.49 13.55
N ASP A 30 -14.52 -1.23 13.11
CA ASP A 30 -15.58 -0.40 12.53
C ASP A 30 -15.78 -0.67 11.03
N GLY A 31 -14.79 -1.28 10.37
CA GLY A 31 -14.84 -1.55 8.94
C GLY A 31 -13.58 -2.19 8.39
N LEU A 32 -13.53 -2.28 7.07
CA LEU A 32 -12.47 -2.98 6.36
C LEU A 32 -11.86 -2.10 5.26
N GLU A 33 -10.59 -2.35 5.00
CA GLU A 33 -9.96 -2.12 3.71
C GLU A 33 -9.97 -3.45 2.95
N LEU A 34 -10.62 -3.47 1.79
CA LEU A 34 -10.81 -4.71 1.02
C LEU A 34 -9.64 -4.93 0.07
N ALA A 35 -9.01 -6.09 0.16
CA ALA A 35 -7.98 -6.51 -0.78
C ALA A 35 -8.55 -6.91 -2.14
N CYS A 36 -7.86 -6.53 -3.22
CA CYS A 36 -8.20 -6.91 -4.59
C CYS A 36 -7.66 -8.28 -4.99
N TRP A 37 -7.66 -9.22 -4.04
CA TRP A 37 -7.31 -10.64 -4.25
C TRP A 37 -8.11 -11.53 -3.30
N GLY A 38 -8.04 -12.84 -3.51
CA GLY A 38 -8.98 -13.77 -2.88
C GLY A 38 -10.40 -13.58 -3.44
N ASP A 39 -11.42 -13.79 -2.60
CA ASP A 39 -12.83 -13.53 -2.97
C ASP A 39 -13.32 -12.15 -2.50
N HIS A 40 -12.43 -11.30 -1.98
CA HIS A 40 -12.81 -10.06 -1.33
C HIS A 40 -13.24 -9.00 -2.34
N VAL A 41 -12.45 -8.75 -3.40
CA VAL A 41 -12.82 -7.89 -4.52
C VAL A 41 -12.33 -8.48 -5.83
N GLU A 42 -13.27 -8.85 -6.71
CA GLU A 42 -12.98 -9.13 -8.11
C GLU A 42 -13.04 -7.81 -8.89
N VAL A 43 -11.87 -7.24 -9.20
CA VAL A 43 -11.73 -5.87 -9.72
C VAL A 43 -12.57 -5.60 -10.96
N ASP A 44 -12.50 -6.47 -11.97
CA ASP A 44 -13.21 -6.27 -13.24
C ASP A 44 -14.73 -6.35 -13.07
N LYS A 45 -15.21 -7.26 -12.22
CA LYS A 45 -16.63 -7.31 -11.85
C LYS A 45 -17.04 -6.07 -11.09
N ALA A 46 -16.26 -5.66 -10.09
CA ALA A 46 -16.56 -4.49 -9.28
C ALA A 46 -16.56 -3.19 -10.12
N ALA A 47 -15.68 -3.11 -11.13
CA ALA A 47 -15.62 -1.95 -12.03
C ALA A 47 -16.85 -1.84 -12.94
N SER A 48 -17.44 -2.96 -13.37
CA SER A 48 -18.50 -3.01 -14.38
C SER A 48 -19.88 -3.35 -13.83
N ASP A 49 -19.97 -4.04 -12.69
CA ASP A 49 -21.22 -4.54 -12.10
C ASP A 49 -21.48 -3.97 -10.69
N LYS A 50 -22.34 -2.96 -10.62
CA LYS A 50 -22.76 -2.37 -9.33
C LYS A 50 -23.53 -3.35 -8.45
N GLU A 51 -24.18 -4.36 -9.03
CA GLU A 51 -24.90 -5.37 -8.27
C GLU A 51 -23.93 -6.28 -7.52
N TYR A 52 -22.80 -6.62 -8.14
CA TYR A 52 -21.71 -7.30 -7.45
C TYR A 52 -21.25 -6.51 -6.22
N CYS A 53 -20.94 -5.22 -6.39
CA CYS A 53 -20.52 -4.35 -5.28
C CYS A 53 -21.59 -4.29 -4.17
N ARG A 54 -22.88 -4.20 -4.55
CA ARG A 54 -23.97 -4.16 -3.58
C ARG A 54 -24.06 -5.46 -2.77
N LYS A 55 -23.82 -6.62 -3.38
CA LYS A 55 -23.79 -7.92 -2.69
C LYS A 55 -22.65 -7.99 -1.69
N GLN A 56 -21.44 -7.57 -2.06
CA GLN A 56 -20.30 -7.51 -1.15
C GLN A 56 -20.55 -6.54 0.03
N LEU A 57 -21.06 -5.35 -0.25
CA LEU A 57 -21.43 -4.38 0.79
C LEU A 57 -22.47 -4.92 1.76
N ALA A 58 -23.47 -5.66 1.28
CA ALA A 58 -24.50 -6.27 2.13
C ALA A 58 -23.92 -7.30 3.12
N ILE A 59 -22.82 -7.98 2.78
CA ILE A 59 -22.09 -8.86 3.71
C ILE A 59 -21.55 -8.04 4.89
N LEU A 60 -20.94 -6.89 4.60
CA LEU A 60 -20.35 -6.02 5.61
C LEU A 60 -21.43 -5.33 6.47
N GLU A 61 -22.45 -4.78 5.84
CA GLU A 61 -23.56 -4.10 6.51
C GLU A 61 -24.28 -5.03 7.50
N LYS A 62 -24.45 -6.30 7.14
CA LYS A 62 -25.03 -7.33 8.03
C LYS A 62 -24.23 -7.51 9.33
N ASN A 63 -22.95 -7.18 9.30
CA ASN A 63 -22.04 -7.26 10.44
C ASN A 63 -21.69 -5.87 11.02
N ASN A 64 -22.43 -4.82 10.65
CA ASN A 64 -22.19 -3.43 11.05
C ASN A 64 -20.81 -2.88 10.64
N LEU A 65 -20.20 -3.43 9.61
CA LEU A 65 -18.91 -2.97 9.05
C LEU A 65 -19.13 -2.07 7.84
N LYS A 66 -18.15 -1.22 7.55
CA LYS A 66 -18.10 -0.34 6.37
C LYS A 66 -16.83 -0.58 5.56
N VAL A 67 -16.86 -0.27 4.26
CA VAL A 67 -15.64 -0.16 3.45
C VAL A 67 -15.06 1.24 3.64
N PHE A 68 -13.77 1.31 3.95
CA PHE A 68 -13.05 2.58 4.10
C PHE A 68 -12.06 2.81 2.96
N ALA A 69 -11.44 1.75 2.46
CA ALA A 69 -10.54 1.77 1.33
C ALA A 69 -10.57 0.42 0.57
N ILE A 70 -9.97 0.41 -0.60
CA ILE A 70 -9.67 -0.81 -1.36
C ILE A 70 -8.16 -0.87 -1.56
N GLY A 71 -7.52 -2.00 -1.28
CA GLY A 71 -6.10 -2.20 -1.43
C GLY A 71 -5.76 -3.03 -2.68
N ASN A 72 -4.95 -2.47 -3.58
CA ASN A 72 -4.46 -3.20 -4.76
C ASN A 72 -2.95 -3.05 -4.94
N HIS A 73 -2.20 -3.53 -3.96
CA HIS A 73 -0.74 -3.46 -3.91
C HIS A 73 -0.10 -4.31 -5.02
N LEU A 74 -0.60 -5.52 -5.23
CA LEU A 74 -0.01 -6.49 -6.15
C LEU A 74 -0.02 -6.00 -7.61
N ALA A 75 -1.17 -5.54 -8.09
CA ALA A 75 -1.27 -4.99 -9.44
C ALA A 75 -0.49 -3.67 -9.57
N GLY A 76 -0.57 -2.79 -8.55
CA GLY A 76 0.15 -1.52 -8.54
C GLY A 76 1.66 -1.70 -8.66
N GLN A 77 2.25 -2.69 -7.96
CA GLN A 77 3.67 -3.05 -8.05
C GLN A 77 4.13 -3.27 -9.49
N LEU A 78 3.33 -3.97 -10.28
CA LEU A 78 3.69 -4.35 -11.64
C LEU A 78 3.70 -3.17 -12.64
N VAL A 79 3.14 -2.02 -12.30
CA VAL A 79 3.01 -0.87 -13.21
C VAL A 79 4.39 -0.34 -13.62
N CYS A 80 5.28 -0.11 -12.66
CA CYS A 80 6.61 0.44 -12.92
C CYS A 80 7.75 -0.53 -12.63
N ASP A 81 7.49 -1.70 -12.06
CA ASP A 81 8.54 -2.69 -11.82
C ASP A 81 9.08 -3.23 -13.15
N LEU A 82 10.32 -3.71 -13.14
CA LEU A 82 10.95 -4.29 -14.33
C LEU A 82 10.20 -5.53 -14.83
N ASN A 83 9.65 -6.32 -13.91
CA ASN A 83 8.90 -7.54 -14.19
C ASN A 83 9.70 -8.59 -14.99
N ASP A 84 11.02 -8.52 -14.93
CA ASP A 84 11.96 -9.28 -15.77
C ASP A 84 12.34 -10.65 -15.17
N ASP A 85 11.80 -10.97 -14.00
CA ASP A 85 11.99 -12.26 -13.35
C ASP A 85 10.67 -12.85 -12.79
N SER A 86 10.77 -14.04 -12.18
CA SER A 86 9.61 -14.78 -11.71
C SER A 86 9.01 -14.28 -10.38
N ARG A 87 9.63 -13.34 -9.68
CA ARG A 87 9.15 -12.85 -8.37
C ARG A 87 7.76 -12.22 -8.45
N THR A 88 7.45 -11.62 -9.59
CA THR A 88 6.17 -10.93 -9.84
C THR A 88 5.15 -11.78 -10.61
N ASP A 89 5.48 -13.01 -11.03
CA ASP A 89 4.57 -13.86 -11.80
C ASP A 89 3.27 -14.15 -11.05
N MET A 90 3.36 -14.33 -9.73
CA MET A 90 2.20 -14.60 -8.88
C MET A 90 1.26 -13.41 -8.65
N PHE A 91 1.66 -12.20 -9.04
CA PHE A 91 0.85 -10.98 -8.87
C PHE A 91 -0.09 -10.71 -10.05
N ALA A 92 0.10 -11.41 -11.16
CA ALA A 92 -0.68 -11.29 -12.38
C ALA A 92 -1.35 -12.64 -12.74
N PRO A 93 -2.32 -12.64 -13.67
CA PRO A 93 -2.88 -13.88 -14.20
C PRO A 93 -1.80 -14.81 -14.76
N PRO A 94 -2.01 -16.15 -14.69
CA PRO A 94 -1.00 -17.14 -15.11
C PRO A 94 -0.53 -17.01 -16.55
N ASP A 95 -1.35 -16.47 -17.45
CA ASP A 95 -1.00 -16.25 -18.86
C ASP A 95 -0.06 -15.04 -19.07
N CYS A 96 0.18 -14.26 -18.04
CA CYS A 96 1.17 -13.17 -18.03
C CYS A 96 2.55 -13.63 -17.52
N ALA A 97 2.68 -14.84 -16.97
CA ALA A 97 3.91 -15.32 -16.37
C ALA A 97 5.07 -15.30 -17.38
N GLY A 98 6.24 -14.79 -16.95
CA GLY A 98 7.42 -14.66 -17.78
C GLY A 98 7.37 -13.57 -18.87
N ASP A 99 6.28 -12.80 -18.97
CA ASP A 99 6.11 -11.73 -19.98
C ASP A 99 5.92 -10.37 -19.29
N ALA A 100 7.00 -9.59 -19.22
CA ALA A 100 7.02 -8.28 -18.53
C ALA A 100 6.01 -7.27 -19.13
N GLU A 101 5.86 -7.27 -20.47
CA GLU A 101 4.96 -6.34 -21.15
C GLU A 101 3.48 -6.70 -20.88
N LYS A 102 3.14 -7.98 -20.90
CA LYS A 102 1.79 -8.42 -20.55
C LYS A 102 1.45 -8.13 -19.08
N LYS A 103 2.39 -8.40 -18.16
CA LYS A 103 2.21 -8.05 -16.74
C LYS A 103 1.89 -6.57 -16.59
N ARG A 104 2.70 -5.71 -17.21
CA ARG A 104 2.52 -4.24 -17.14
C ARG A 104 1.21 -3.78 -17.76
N ALA A 105 0.88 -4.27 -18.95
CA ALA A 105 -0.37 -3.91 -19.62
C ALA A 105 -1.60 -4.32 -18.79
N TRP A 106 -1.60 -5.53 -18.24
CA TRP A 106 -2.64 -6.01 -17.34
C TRP A 106 -2.72 -5.14 -16.07
N ALA A 107 -1.59 -4.80 -15.47
CA ALA A 107 -1.53 -4.00 -14.25
C ALA A 107 -2.12 -2.59 -14.45
N VAL A 108 -1.76 -1.93 -15.53
CA VAL A 108 -2.29 -0.59 -15.89
C VAL A 108 -3.81 -0.62 -15.99
N GLU A 109 -4.38 -1.58 -16.73
CA GLU A 109 -5.83 -1.69 -16.88
C GLU A 109 -6.51 -2.09 -15.56
N THR A 110 -5.88 -2.98 -14.79
CA THR A 110 -6.38 -3.39 -13.47
C THR A 110 -6.41 -2.20 -12.50
N MET A 111 -5.39 -1.35 -12.48
CA MET A 111 -5.39 -0.16 -11.62
C MET A 111 -6.44 0.86 -12.03
N LYS A 112 -6.68 1.08 -13.33
CA LYS A 112 -7.81 1.90 -13.82
C LYS A 112 -9.16 1.32 -13.41
N ASN A 113 -9.33 0.00 -13.51
CA ASN A 113 -10.54 -0.68 -13.08
C ASN A 113 -10.70 -0.65 -11.56
N THR A 114 -9.61 -0.66 -10.79
CA THR A 114 -9.66 -0.50 -9.32
C THR A 114 -10.24 0.87 -8.92
N ALA A 115 -9.91 1.95 -9.64
CA ALA A 115 -10.53 3.26 -9.40
C ALA A 115 -12.06 3.23 -9.63
N LYS A 116 -12.51 2.57 -10.71
CA LYS A 116 -13.94 2.39 -11.00
C LYS A 116 -14.63 1.51 -9.96
N ALA A 117 -13.97 0.43 -9.54
CA ALA A 117 -14.44 -0.45 -8.46
C ALA A 117 -14.60 0.32 -7.16
N ALA A 118 -13.59 1.11 -6.76
CA ALA A 118 -13.67 1.95 -5.55
C ALA A 118 -14.87 2.90 -5.59
N LYS A 119 -15.08 3.59 -6.73
CA LYS A 119 -16.27 4.43 -6.95
C LYS A 119 -17.58 3.65 -6.77
N ASN A 120 -17.67 2.43 -7.32
CA ASN A 120 -18.87 1.59 -7.22
C ASN A 120 -19.11 1.06 -5.79
N PHE A 121 -18.06 0.80 -5.03
CA PHE A 121 -18.13 0.49 -3.60
C PHE A 121 -18.42 1.73 -2.72
N GLY A 122 -18.27 2.94 -3.26
CA GLY A 122 -18.36 4.18 -2.48
C GLY A 122 -17.10 4.48 -1.65
N ALA A 123 -16.01 3.73 -1.84
CA ALA A 123 -14.71 3.99 -1.24
C ALA A 123 -14.08 5.23 -1.89
N LYS A 124 -13.40 6.05 -1.07
CA LYS A 124 -12.76 7.29 -1.53
C LYS A 124 -11.27 7.15 -1.77
N VAL A 125 -10.68 6.07 -1.29
CA VAL A 125 -9.25 5.83 -1.34
C VAL A 125 -8.99 4.40 -1.85
N VAL A 126 -8.00 4.31 -2.73
CA VAL A 126 -7.34 3.05 -3.11
C VAL A 126 -5.92 3.12 -2.57
N THR A 127 -5.52 2.15 -1.77
CA THR A 127 -4.14 1.97 -1.32
C THR A 127 -3.41 1.03 -2.26
N GLY A 128 -2.11 1.18 -2.40
CA GLY A 128 -1.34 0.29 -3.24
C GLY A 128 0.10 0.72 -3.43
N PHE A 129 0.80 -0.06 -4.22
CA PHE A 129 2.17 0.20 -4.67
C PHE A 129 2.18 0.81 -6.08
N THR A 130 3.32 1.33 -6.47
CA THR A 130 3.54 1.89 -7.82
C THR A 130 4.53 1.08 -8.63
N GLY A 131 5.34 0.28 -7.95
CA GLY A 131 6.57 -0.24 -8.48
C GLY A 131 7.62 0.85 -8.73
N SER A 132 8.79 0.42 -9.17
CA SER A 132 9.90 1.31 -9.52
C SER A 132 10.83 0.67 -10.53
N SER A 133 11.05 1.34 -11.65
CA SER A 133 12.04 0.89 -12.66
C SER A 133 13.50 1.10 -12.21
N ILE A 134 13.72 1.81 -11.12
CA ILE A 134 15.06 2.17 -10.62
C ILE A 134 15.36 1.64 -9.21
N TRP A 135 14.49 0.83 -8.62
CA TRP A 135 14.71 0.31 -7.27
C TRP A 135 16.03 -0.46 -7.14
N HIS A 136 16.43 -1.23 -8.18
CA HIS A 136 17.69 -1.96 -8.21
C HIS A 136 18.93 -1.05 -8.17
N MET A 137 18.78 0.26 -8.38
CA MET A 137 19.83 1.28 -8.28
C MET A 137 19.89 1.92 -6.87
N LEU A 138 19.22 1.34 -5.86
CA LEU A 138 19.22 1.82 -4.48
C LEU A 138 20.64 2.04 -3.92
N TYR A 139 21.56 1.12 -4.22
CA TYR A 139 22.95 1.25 -3.81
C TYR A 139 23.75 1.98 -4.89
N SER A 140 24.53 3.01 -4.48
CA SER A 140 25.20 3.95 -5.38
C SER A 140 26.43 3.39 -6.11
N PHE A 141 26.70 2.10 -5.99
CA PHE A 141 27.76 1.41 -6.71
C PHE A 141 27.24 0.12 -7.38
N PRO A 142 27.48 -0.09 -8.68
CA PRO A 142 28.12 0.81 -9.67
C PRO A 142 27.54 2.22 -9.68
N PRO A 143 28.30 3.26 -10.15
CA PRO A 143 27.84 4.64 -10.09
C PRO A 143 26.50 4.85 -10.77
N VAL A 144 25.57 5.48 -10.03
CA VAL A 144 24.23 5.84 -10.51
C VAL A 144 24.24 7.35 -10.80
N SER A 145 23.98 7.73 -12.06
CA SER A 145 23.93 9.14 -12.44
C SER A 145 22.60 9.79 -12.08
N ALA A 146 22.60 11.12 -11.99
CA ALA A 146 21.36 11.87 -11.78
C ALA A 146 20.35 11.64 -12.91
N GLU A 147 20.81 11.50 -14.15
CA GLU A 147 19.98 11.25 -15.33
C GLU A 147 19.26 9.89 -15.24
N MET A 148 19.92 8.85 -14.69
CA MET A 148 19.28 7.55 -14.47
C MET A 148 18.12 7.67 -13.47
N ILE A 149 18.31 8.45 -12.41
CA ILE A 149 17.26 8.68 -11.41
C ILE A 149 16.12 9.52 -12.00
N GLU A 150 16.45 10.59 -12.76
CA GLU A 150 15.42 11.38 -13.45
C GLU A 150 14.61 10.53 -14.44
N ALA A 151 15.24 9.63 -15.18
CA ALA A 151 14.57 8.71 -16.07
C ALA A 151 13.56 7.79 -15.34
N GLY A 152 13.90 7.35 -14.12
CA GLY A 152 12.99 6.56 -13.29
C GLY A 152 11.74 7.35 -12.88
N PHE A 153 11.88 8.60 -12.44
CA PHE A 153 10.72 9.45 -12.11
C PHE A 153 9.93 9.85 -13.35
N ALA A 154 10.56 10.03 -14.51
CA ALA A 154 9.88 10.28 -15.77
C ALA A 154 9.03 9.04 -16.19
N ASN A 155 9.61 7.84 -16.10
CA ASN A 155 8.89 6.58 -16.35
C ASN A 155 7.68 6.42 -15.40
N PHE A 156 7.87 6.70 -14.12
CA PHE A 156 6.77 6.68 -13.15
C PHE A 156 5.64 7.63 -13.57
N ALA A 157 5.97 8.86 -13.94
CA ALA A 157 4.97 9.84 -14.38
C ALA A 157 4.26 9.41 -15.68
N GLU A 158 4.99 8.88 -16.65
CA GLU A 158 4.44 8.37 -17.91
C GLU A 158 3.43 7.25 -17.68
N MET A 159 3.77 6.30 -16.81
CA MET A 159 2.92 5.14 -16.53
C MET A 159 1.71 5.48 -15.65
N TRP A 160 1.91 6.32 -14.63
CA TRP A 160 0.87 6.59 -13.64
C TRP A 160 -0.09 7.73 -14.02
N ASN A 161 0.32 8.73 -14.80
CA ASN A 161 -0.61 9.81 -15.19
C ASN A 161 -1.87 9.31 -15.88
N PRO A 162 -1.84 8.38 -16.86
CA PRO A 162 -3.06 7.84 -17.48
C PRO A 162 -3.94 7.02 -16.53
N ILE A 163 -3.36 6.45 -15.46
CA ILE A 163 -4.10 5.76 -14.40
C ILE A 163 -4.79 6.83 -13.53
N LEU A 164 -4.03 7.84 -13.09
CA LEU A 164 -4.52 8.92 -12.24
C LEU A 164 -5.61 9.76 -12.91
N ASP A 165 -5.65 9.85 -14.25
CA ASP A 165 -6.76 10.46 -14.98
C ASP A 165 -8.09 9.75 -14.66
N VAL A 166 -8.09 8.41 -14.63
CA VAL A 166 -9.27 7.62 -14.27
C VAL A 166 -9.63 7.77 -12.78
N PHE A 167 -8.63 7.92 -11.90
CA PHE A 167 -8.87 8.22 -10.49
C PHE A 167 -9.56 9.58 -10.32
N ASP A 168 -9.11 10.61 -11.03
CA ASP A 168 -9.75 11.94 -11.04
C ASP A 168 -11.19 11.86 -11.56
N GLU A 169 -11.45 11.19 -12.69
CA GLU A 169 -12.78 10.97 -13.25
C GLU A 169 -13.71 10.21 -12.28
N CYS A 170 -13.16 9.31 -11.50
CA CYS A 170 -13.90 8.56 -10.50
C CYS A 170 -14.14 9.36 -9.20
N GLY A 171 -13.40 10.42 -8.94
CA GLY A 171 -13.39 11.15 -7.67
C GLY A 171 -12.83 10.31 -6.53
N VAL A 172 -11.84 9.47 -6.83
CA VAL A 172 -11.15 8.56 -5.92
C VAL A 172 -9.69 8.97 -5.82
N LYS A 173 -9.10 8.84 -4.64
CA LYS A 173 -7.67 9.12 -4.40
C LYS A 173 -6.87 7.83 -4.45
N PHE A 174 -5.70 7.86 -5.08
CA PHE A 174 -4.69 6.82 -4.94
C PHE A 174 -3.74 7.20 -3.83
N ALA A 175 -3.53 6.29 -2.90
CA ALA A 175 -2.66 6.45 -1.74
C ALA A 175 -1.51 5.44 -1.83
N LEU A 176 -0.34 5.91 -2.30
CA LEU A 176 0.87 5.09 -2.35
C LEU A 176 1.32 4.75 -0.94
N GLU A 177 1.49 3.49 -0.64
CA GLU A 177 2.24 3.07 0.55
C GLU A 177 3.74 3.27 0.30
N VAL A 178 4.31 4.22 1.05
CA VAL A 178 5.73 4.58 0.92
C VAL A 178 6.58 3.44 1.49
N HIS A 179 7.25 2.73 0.61
CA HIS A 179 7.81 1.41 0.90
C HIS A 179 9.12 1.22 0.11
N PRO A 180 10.16 0.56 0.67
CA PRO A 180 11.26 0.03 -0.12
C PRO A 180 10.73 -0.85 -1.26
N THR A 181 11.28 -0.72 -2.45
CA THR A 181 10.87 -1.23 -3.76
C THR A 181 10.01 -0.26 -4.60
N GLU A 182 9.42 0.75 -3.95
CA GLU A 182 8.61 1.74 -4.65
C GLU A 182 9.45 2.92 -5.16
N ILE A 183 8.85 3.73 -6.04
CA ILE A 183 9.49 4.98 -6.49
C ILE A 183 9.68 5.97 -5.33
N ALA A 184 8.85 5.88 -4.30
CA ALA A 184 8.95 6.65 -3.07
C ALA A 184 9.13 5.73 -1.86
N PHE A 185 10.26 5.84 -1.18
CA PHE A 185 10.61 5.04 0.00
C PHE A 185 11.11 5.87 1.19
N ASP A 186 11.20 7.20 1.03
CA ASP A 186 11.55 8.16 2.06
C ASP A 186 10.89 9.53 1.80
N ILE A 187 11.16 10.52 2.64
CA ILE A 187 10.59 11.87 2.51
C ILE A 187 11.05 12.57 1.21
N VAL A 188 12.27 12.35 0.79
CA VAL A 188 12.83 13.00 -0.40
C VAL A 188 12.20 12.43 -1.67
N THR A 189 12.18 11.11 -1.77
CA THR A 189 11.60 10.42 -2.93
C THR A 189 10.08 10.56 -2.99
N ALA A 190 9.39 10.60 -1.83
CA ALA A 190 7.97 10.90 -1.76
C ALA A 190 7.64 12.31 -2.32
N LYS A 191 8.44 13.32 -1.95
CA LYS A 191 8.29 14.66 -2.53
C LYS A 191 8.50 14.66 -4.05
N ARG A 192 9.52 13.97 -4.54
CA ARG A 192 9.80 13.85 -5.97
C ARG A 192 8.69 13.12 -6.73
N ALA A 193 8.10 12.08 -6.13
CA ALA A 193 6.98 11.37 -6.73
C ALA A 193 5.76 12.29 -6.90
N LEU A 194 5.43 13.11 -5.90
CA LEU A 194 4.36 14.14 -6.04
C LEU A 194 4.69 15.12 -7.18
N GLU A 195 5.92 15.63 -7.24
CA GLU A 195 6.35 16.57 -8.28
C GLU A 195 6.29 15.94 -9.68
N ALA A 196 6.70 14.68 -9.82
CA ALA A 196 6.69 13.96 -11.08
C ALA A 196 5.30 13.81 -11.69
N VAL A 197 4.26 13.61 -10.87
CA VAL A 197 2.86 13.56 -11.33
C VAL A 197 2.16 14.93 -11.30
N GLY A 198 2.91 16.02 -11.24
CA GLY A 198 2.38 17.40 -11.29
C GLY A 198 1.62 17.80 -10.02
N ASN A 199 1.90 17.22 -8.88
CA ASN A 199 1.23 17.46 -7.60
C ASN A 199 -0.29 17.24 -7.65
N ARG A 200 -0.79 16.34 -8.52
CA ARG A 200 -2.22 16.05 -8.68
C ARG A 200 -2.84 15.65 -7.35
N GLU A 201 -4.04 16.11 -7.09
CA GLU A 201 -4.77 15.74 -5.88
C GLU A 201 -5.19 14.26 -5.86
N ALA A 202 -5.29 13.60 -7.02
CA ALA A 202 -5.59 12.17 -7.06
C ALA A 202 -4.48 11.32 -6.44
N PHE A 203 -3.24 11.83 -6.31
CA PHE A 203 -2.08 11.11 -5.78
C PHE A 203 -1.66 11.62 -4.41
N GLY A 204 -1.53 10.72 -3.47
CA GLY A 204 -1.03 10.99 -2.11
C GLY A 204 -0.51 9.70 -1.46
N PHE A 205 -0.55 9.63 -0.15
CA PHE A 205 0.13 8.57 0.59
C PHE A 205 -0.81 7.80 1.50
N ASN A 206 -0.62 6.50 1.51
CA ASN A 206 -0.94 5.62 2.61
C ASN A 206 0.27 5.61 3.54
N TYR A 207 0.10 6.13 4.73
CA TYR A 207 1.16 6.24 5.71
C TYR A 207 1.31 4.92 6.46
N ASP A 208 2.49 4.32 6.41
CA ASP A 208 2.88 3.18 7.22
C ASP A 208 4.23 3.48 7.91
N PRO A 209 4.27 3.60 9.24
CA PRO A 209 5.50 3.95 9.95
C PRO A 209 6.55 2.85 9.92
N SER A 210 6.14 1.59 9.81
CA SER A 210 7.05 0.45 9.92
C SER A 210 8.08 0.45 8.80
N HIS A 211 7.65 0.79 7.58
CA HIS A 211 8.53 0.84 6.41
C HIS A 211 9.51 2.03 6.42
N LEU A 212 9.21 3.06 7.20
CA LEU A 212 10.08 4.21 7.37
C LEU A 212 11.06 4.02 8.52
N GLY A 213 10.60 3.45 9.65
CA GLY A 213 11.34 3.39 10.90
C GLY A 213 12.65 2.63 10.78
N TYR A 214 12.63 1.40 10.28
CA TYR A 214 13.85 0.59 10.19
C TYR A 214 14.90 1.14 9.19
N GLN A 215 14.49 2.00 8.27
CA GLN A 215 15.39 2.71 7.36
C GLN A 215 16.06 3.91 8.03
N GLY A 216 15.66 4.30 9.26
CA GLY A 216 16.10 5.52 9.94
C GLY A 216 15.42 6.78 9.40
N VAL A 217 14.29 6.67 8.71
CA VAL A 217 13.50 7.81 8.26
C VAL A 217 12.59 8.27 9.41
N ASP A 218 12.58 9.57 9.69
CA ASP A 218 11.69 10.18 10.68
C ASP A 218 10.24 10.09 10.22
N TYR A 219 9.54 9.05 10.67
CA TYR A 219 8.17 8.75 10.29
C TYR A 219 7.17 9.79 10.84
N VAL A 220 7.46 10.46 11.94
CA VAL A 220 6.62 11.55 12.49
C VAL A 220 6.77 12.82 11.63
N LYS A 221 7.99 13.13 11.20
CA LYS A 221 8.25 14.23 10.27
C LYS A 221 7.57 14.00 8.91
N PHE A 222 7.47 12.75 8.45
CA PHE A 222 6.73 12.41 7.24
C PHE A 222 5.28 12.91 7.31
N ILE A 223 4.56 12.62 8.39
CA ILE A 223 3.18 13.07 8.61
C ILE A 223 3.07 14.59 8.48
N ARG A 224 3.91 15.33 9.21
CA ARG A 224 3.90 16.80 9.21
C ARG A 224 4.27 17.39 7.85
N ARG A 225 5.20 16.73 7.13
CA ARG A 225 5.65 17.18 5.81
C ARG A 225 4.58 17.06 4.73
N PHE A 226 3.76 16.01 4.80
CA PHE A 226 2.76 15.67 3.80
C PHE A 226 1.33 15.75 4.35
N SER A 227 1.08 16.72 5.22
CA SER A 227 -0.17 16.87 5.97
C SER A 227 -1.44 16.91 5.11
N ASP A 228 -1.35 17.42 3.88
CA ASP A 228 -2.44 17.52 2.90
C ASP A 228 -2.50 16.32 1.94
N ARG A 229 -1.58 15.36 2.07
CA ARG A 229 -1.41 14.20 1.18
C ARG A 229 -1.51 12.85 1.88
N ILE A 230 -1.74 12.82 3.19
CA ILE A 230 -2.03 11.58 3.91
C ILE A 230 -3.50 11.24 3.72
N TYR A 231 -3.78 10.30 2.84
CA TYR A 231 -5.16 9.89 2.50
C TYR A 231 -5.61 8.66 3.28
N HIS A 232 -4.66 7.84 3.70
CA HIS A 232 -4.90 6.65 4.49
C HIS A 232 -3.76 6.41 5.47
N VAL A 233 -4.00 5.64 6.53
CA VAL A 233 -3.00 5.35 7.57
C VAL A 233 -3.06 3.88 7.93
N HIS A 234 -1.98 3.17 7.69
CA HIS A 234 -1.69 1.87 8.23
C HIS A 234 -0.91 2.01 9.54
N MET A 235 -1.46 1.48 10.62
CA MET A 235 -0.80 1.41 11.92
C MET A 235 -0.16 0.02 11.99
N LYS A 236 1.11 -0.04 11.66
CA LYS A 236 1.91 -1.26 11.64
C LYS A 236 3.18 -1.04 12.43
N ASP A 237 3.53 -1.99 13.26
CA ASP A 237 4.72 -1.93 14.08
C ASP A 237 5.88 -2.72 13.48
N GLY A 238 7.07 -2.38 13.88
CA GLY A 238 8.28 -3.07 13.51
C GLY A 238 9.38 -2.78 14.50
N TRP A 239 10.31 -3.71 14.64
CA TRP A 239 11.51 -3.50 15.45
C TRP A 239 12.75 -3.58 14.56
N TRP A 240 13.82 -2.97 15.02
CA TRP A 240 15.11 -2.98 14.31
C TRP A 240 16.29 -2.84 15.26
N GLY A 241 17.46 -3.36 14.81
CA GLY A 241 18.69 -3.28 15.59
C GLY A 241 18.79 -4.22 16.77
N HIS A 242 17.87 -5.17 16.94
CA HIS A 242 17.83 -6.12 18.05
C HIS A 242 18.43 -7.49 17.72
N GLY A 243 18.91 -7.70 16.48
CA GLY A 243 19.58 -8.93 16.07
C GLY A 243 20.98 -9.08 16.67
N ASP A 244 21.63 -10.20 16.37
CA ASP A 244 22.97 -10.52 16.86
C ASP A 244 24.11 -9.77 16.14
N GLY A 245 23.79 -8.88 15.22
CA GLY A 245 24.72 -8.09 14.44
C GLY A 245 25.33 -8.81 13.25
N THR A 246 24.88 -10.02 12.91
CA THR A 246 25.41 -10.79 11.77
C THR A 246 24.72 -10.47 10.46
N VAL A 247 23.52 -9.88 10.48
CA VAL A 247 22.73 -9.45 9.31
C VAL A 247 22.48 -7.96 9.37
N GLY A 248 22.75 -7.27 8.28
CA GLY A 248 22.52 -5.82 8.17
C GLY A 248 21.12 -5.48 7.62
N VAL A 249 20.84 -4.17 7.48
CA VAL A 249 19.52 -3.63 7.06
C VAL A 249 19.04 -4.16 5.70
N PHE A 250 19.96 -4.53 4.80
CA PHE A 250 19.63 -5.08 3.47
C PHE A 250 19.28 -6.57 3.49
N GLY A 251 19.21 -7.21 4.64
CA GLY A 251 19.16 -8.66 4.86
C GLY A 251 18.03 -9.46 4.20
N GLY A 252 17.70 -9.15 2.94
CA GLY A 252 16.68 -9.87 2.15
C GLY A 252 17.00 -11.35 1.84
N HIS A 253 18.18 -11.84 2.24
CA HIS A 253 18.56 -13.25 2.21
C HIS A 253 18.13 -14.01 3.47
N THR A 254 17.55 -13.33 4.46
CA THR A 254 16.96 -13.93 5.66
C THR A 254 15.44 -13.84 5.59
N GLU A 255 14.75 -14.89 5.98
CA GLU A 255 13.29 -14.92 6.03
C GLU A 255 12.76 -14.08 7.20
N PHE A 256 11.51 -13.62 7.11
CA PHE A 256 10.81 -13.00 8.24
C PHE A 256 10.74 -14.00 9.41
N GLY A 257 10.88 -13.49 10.63
CA GLY A 257 10.97 -14.33 11.83
C GLY A 257 12.36 -14.90 12.11
N ASP A 258 13.36 -14.78 11.21
CA ASP A 258 14.74 -15.17 11.51
C ASP A 258 15.32 -14.23 12.58
N PRO A 259 15.75 -14.72 13.76
CA PRO A 259 16.22 -13.87 14.85
C PRO A 259 17.51 -13.09 14.53
N ARG A 260 18.18 -13.40 13.43
CA ARG A 260 19.36 -12.67 12.94
C ARG A 260 18.99 -11.44 12.13
N ARG A 261 17.74 -11.31 11.64
CA ARG A 261 17.33 -10.15 10.84
C ARG A 261 17.59 -8.86 11.60
N TYR A 262 18.02 -7.83 10.88
CA TYR A 262 18.21 -6.51 11.45
C TYR A 262 16.88 -5.83 11.82
N TRP A 263 15.81 -6.09 11.06
CA TRP A 263 14.47 -5.57 11.29
C TRP A 263 13.41 -6.62 10.96
N ASP A 264 12.27 -6.51 11.59
CA ASP A 264 11.11 -7.36 11.35
C ASP A 264 9.83 -6.64 11.75
N PHE A 265 8.67 -7.11 11.30
CA PHE A 265 7.40 -6.59 11.73
C PHE A 265 7.00 -7.15 13.09
N ARG A 266 6.11 -6.42 13.79
CA ARG A 266 5.57 -6.82 15.09
C ARG A 266 4.13 -6.38 15.21
N SER A 267 3.38 -7.11 16.04
CA SER A 267 2.06 -6.67 16.47
C SER A 267 2.15 -5.32 17.18
N LEU A 268 1.15 -4.48 17.06
CA LEU A 268 1.15 -3.12 17.60
C LEU A 268 1.54 -3.09 19.09
N GLY A 269 2.51 -2.25 19.41
CA GLY A 269 3.04 -2.06 20.76
C GLY A 269 4.14 -3.06 21.16
N HIS A 270 4.59 -3.91 20.25
CA HIS A 270 5.67 -4.87 20.47
C HIS A 270 6.95 -4.55 19.69
N GLY A 271 6.96 -3.49 18.92
CA GLY A 271 8.11 -3.00 18.17
C GLY A 271 8.68 -1.69 18.73
N ASP A 272 9.37 -0.96 17.87
CA ASP A 272 10.07 0.29 18.20
C ASP A 272 9.33 1.55 17.73
N ILE A 273 8.13 1.40 17.13
CA ILE A 273 7.36 2.54 16.64
C ILE A 273 6.69 3.30 17.81
N ASN A 274 6.92 4.60 17.89
CA ASN A 274 6.26 5.47 18.86
C ASN A 274 4.88 5.91 18.38
N PHE A 275 3.86 5.11 18.64
CA PHE A 275 2.48 5.40 18.23
C PHE A 275 1.88 6.63 18.90
N GLU A 276 2.34 7.00 20.11
CA GLU A 276 1.87 8.22 20.79
C GLU A 276 2.24 9.46 19.96
N GLU A 277 3.50 9.56 19.52
CA GLU A 277 3.95 10.67 18.67
C GLU A 277 3.24 10.71 17.32
N ILE A 278 2.94 9.54 16.73
CA ILE A 278 2.16 9.44 15.49
C ILE A 278 0.75 9.99 15.70
N ILE A 279 0.07 9.59 16.78
CA ILE A 279 -1.28 10.07 17.08
C ILE A 279 -1.29 11.59 17.32
N VAL A 280 -0.29 12.11 18.03
CA VAL A 280 -0.12 13.58 18.21
C VAL A 280 0.03 14.26 16.84
N ALA A 281 0.93 13.75 15.98
CA ALA A 281 1.15 14.34 14.66
C ALA A 281 -0.10 14.29 13.76
N LEU A 282 -0.84 13.17 13.78
CA LEU A 282 -2.11 13.04 13.06
C LEU A 282 -3.19 14.01 13.60
N ASN A 283 -3.19 14.29 14.90
CA ASN A 283 -4.08 15.30 15.48
C ASN A 283 -3.66 16.71 15.04
N ASP A 284 -2.36 17.02 15.07
CA ASP A 284 -1.81 18.33 14.69
C ASP A 284 -2.17 18.71 13.25
N ILE A 285 -2.14 17.72 12.32
CA ILE A 285 -2.52 17.94 10.91
C ILE A 285 -4.03 17.87 10.66
N GLY A 286 -4.85 17.58 11.69
CA GLY A 286 -6.30 17.46 11.57
C GLY A 286 -6.78 16.24 10.77
N TYR A 287 -6.00 15.16 10.73
CA TYR A 287 -6.39 13.93 10.01
C TYR A 287 -7.71 13.36 10.55
N GLN A 288 -8.68 13.14 9.66
CA GLN A 288 -10.02 12.66 10.00
C GLN A 288 -10.32 11.24 9.50
N GLY A 289 -9.37 10.60 8.81
CA GLY A 289 -9.53 9.23 8.29
C GLY A 289 -9.51 8.17 9.39
N CYS A 290 -9.69 6.92 8.97
CA CYS A 290 -9.55 5.77 9.86
C CYS A 290 -8.08 5.45 10.15
N LEU A 291 -7.87 4.64 11.17
CA LEU A 291 -6.59 3.99 11.45
C LEU A 291 -6.76 2.51 11.13
N LEU A 292 -5.99 2.01 10.20
CA LEU A 292 -6.03 0.61 9.84
C LEU A 292 -5.01 -0.16 10.66
N TYR A 293 -5.47 -1.23 11.29
CA TYR A 293 -4.59 -2.21 11.90
C TYR A 293 -4.11 -3.20 10.83
N THR A 294 -2.82 -3.43 10.77
CA THR A 294 -2.21 -4.48 9.95
C THR A 294 -0.99 -5.05 10.68
N SER A 295 -0.80 -6.36 10.58
CA SER A 295 0.46 -7.04 10.91
C SER A 295 0.78 -7.96 9.73
N ASP A 296 2.04 -8.32 9.54
CA ASP A 296 2.37 -9.37 8.58
C ASP A 296 2.19 -10.75 9.22
N ALA A 297 1.79 -11.73 8.42
CA ALA A 297 1.51 -13.10 8.88
C ALA A 297 2.69 -13.82 9.56
N ALA A 298 3.87 -13.19 9.57
CA ALA A 298 5.05 -13.70 10.29
C ALA A 298 5.01 -13.43 11.81
N ASP A 299 4.01 -12.64 12.28
CA ASP A 299 3.88 -12.26 13.70
C ASP A 299 2.93 -13.14 14.50
N GLU A 300 2.27 -14.13 13.85
CA GLU A 300 1.30 -15.05 14.48
C GLU A 300 1.88 -16.42 14.81
#